data_790ee388a0542db214299d3fb90ef73a
#
_entry.id   790ee388a0542db214299d3fb90ef73a
#
_cell.length_a   1.000
_cell.length_b   1.000
_cell.length_c   1.000
_cell.angle_alpha   90.00
_cell.angle_beta   90.00
_cell.angle_gamma   90.00
#
_symmetry.space_group_name_H-M   'P 1'
#
loop_
_entity.id
_entity.type
_entity.pdbx_description
1 polymer ?
#
loop_
_entity_poly.entity_id
_entity_poly.type
_entity_poly.pdbx_seq_one_letter_code
_entity_poly.pdbx_strand_id
1 'polypeptide(L)'
;MMYVTITGLHWVVTALCLTEFAAQGYSILFGYWWTACISVIGIALGALLVARNKEERSLALSCSLVAIFGGVSEPTLFSYLLRNKRYAIPMAIGGALGGGLAGLLGTKATSFCMATIFTVPLVEMGGSFVTSAIVFLAEIAAGMIATVLFVGKKQKAAV
;
A
#
# COMPACT_ATOMS: atom_id res chain seq x y z
N MET A 1 8.40 3.47 -2.95
CA MET A 1 8.35 3.62 -1.48
C MET A 1 8.54 2.31 -0.74
N MET A 2 7.82 1.21 -1.04
CA MET A 2 7.92 -0.06 -0.28
C MET A 2 9.35 -0.61 -0.16
N TYR A 3 10.16 -0.53 -1.22
CA TYR A 3 11.57 -0.96 -1.17
C TYR A 3 12.43 -0.04 -0.31
N VAL A 4 12.09 1.24 -0.22
CA VAL A 4 12.77 2.23 0.64
C VAL A 4 12.47 1.96 2.12
N THR A 5 11.28 1.45 2.43
CA THR A 5 10.89 1.05 3.79
C THR A 5 11.79 -0.08 4.31
N ILE A 6 12.10 -1.07 3.46
CA ILE A 6 12.96 -2.20 3.85
C ILE A 6 14.38 -1.76 4.20
N THR A 7 14.90 -0.73 3.52
CA THR A 7 16.25 -0.18 3.81
C THR A 7 16.28 0.76 5.00
N GLY A 8 15.13 1.08 5.60
CA GLY A 8 15.03 2.05 6.69
C GLY A 8 15.09 3.52 6.26
N LEU A 9 15.38 3.78 4.98
CA LEU A 9 15.51 5.15 4.44
C LEU A 9 14.18 5.92 4.39
N HIS A 10 13.05 5.27 4.64
CA HIS A 10 11.73 5.92 4.72
C HIS A 10 11.66 7.01 5.79
N TRP A 11 12.48 6.94 6.84
CA TRP A 11 12.56 8.00 7.85
C TRP A 11 13.11 9.32 7.30
N VAL A 12 14.03 9.26 6.32
CA VAL A 12 14.52 10.45 5.61
C VAL A 12 13.37 11.07 4.81
N VAL A 13 12.58 10.23 4.12
CA VAL A 13 11.40 10.70 3.37
C VAL A 13 10.35 11.29 4.33
N THR A 14 10.18 10.71 5.52
CA THR A 14 9.29 11.27 6.56
C THR A 14 9.71 12.68 6.94
N ALA A 15 11.01 12.92 7.17
CA ALA A 15 11.50 14.25 7.49
C ALA A 15 11.23 15.28 6.37
N LEU A 16 11.40 14.86 5.10
CA LEU A 16 11.06 15.71 3.95
C LEU A 16 9.56 16.02 3.89
N CYS A 17 8.69 15.03 4.13
CA CYS A 17 7.25 15.25 4.19
C CYS A 17 6.87 16.26 5.29
N LEU A 18 7.49 16.15 6.47
CA LEU A 18 7.24 17.09 7.56
C LEU A 18 7.68 18.52 7.22
N THR A 19 8.78 18.69 6.46
CA THR A 19 9.17 20.03 5.98
C THR A 19 8.18 20.61 4.97
N GLU A 20 7.62 19.77 4.08
CA GLU A 20 6.53 20.20 3.19
C GLU A 20 5.29 20.66 3.97
N PHE A 21 4.84 19.86 4.97
CA PHE A 21 3.71 20.25 5.82
C PHE A 21 3.96 21.59 6.55
N ALA A 22 5.17 21.79 7.07
CA ALA A 22 5.51 23.04 7.76
C ALA A 22 5.56 24.26 6.83
N ALA A 23 5.98 24.06 5.57
CA ALA A 23 6.17 25.13 4.60
C ALA A 23 4.86 25.56 3.91
N GLN A 24 3.97 24.64 3.58
CA GLN A 24 2.81 24.87 2.71
C GLN A 24 1.48 24.30 3.24
N GLY A 25 1.48 23.67 4.43
CA GLY A 25 0.29 23.11 5.04
C GLY A 25 -0.21 21.79 4.44
N TYR A 26 0.45 21.28 3.41
CA TYR A 26 0.16 19.97 2.79
C TYR A 26 1.46 19.34 2.29
N SER A 27 1.43 18.03 2.03
CA SER A 27 2.57 17.32 1.42
C SER A 27 2.11 16.51 0.22
N ILE A 28 2.77 16.74 -0.92
CA ILE A 28 2.60 15.95 -2.14
C ILE A 28 3.34 14.63 -2.00
N LEU A 29 4.55 14.68 -1.47
CA LEU A 29 5.40 13.50 -1.28
C LEU A 29 4.74 12.49 -0.34
N PHE A 30 4.11 12.97 0.74
CA PHE A 30 3.36 12.11 1.65
C PHE A 30 2.13 11.51 0.98
N GLY A 31 1.43 12.25 0.12
CA GLY A 31 0.34 11.73 -0.69
C GLY A 31 0.75 10.52 -1.53
N TYR A 32 1.88 10.60 -2.23
CA TYR A 32 2.43 9.46 -2.99
C TYR A 32 2.82 8.28 -2.09
N TRP A 33 3.34 8.55 -0.90
CA TRP A 33 3.67 7.48 0.03
C TRP A 33 2.41 6.80 0.55
N TRP A 34 1.40 7.59 0.89
CA TRP A 34 0.13 7.11 1.41
C TRP A 34 -0.55 6.16 0.41
N THR A 35 -0.62 6.50 -0.88
CA THR A 35 -1.18 5.63 -1.92
C THR A 35 -0.39 4.31 -2.06
N ALA A 36 0.93 4.37 -2.01
CA ALA A 36 1.74 3.15 -2.01
C ALA A 36 1.42 2.22 -0.82
N CYS A 37 1.14 2.76 0.37
CA CYS A 37 0.73 1.98 1.54
C CYS A 37 -0.63 1.32 1.35
N ILE A 38 -1.57 1.98 0.67
CA ILE A 38 -2.89 1.41 0.36
C ILE A 38 -2.77 0.16 -0.51
N SER A 39 -1.87 0.15 -1.50
CA SER A 39 -1.66 -1.03 -2.33
C SER A 39 -1.25 -2.27 -1.53
N VAL A 40 -0.57 -2.08 -0.40
CA VAL A 40 -0.16 -3.18 0.49
C VAL A 40 -1.36 -3.84 1.17
N ILE A 41 -2.42 -3.10 1.45
CA ILE A 41 -3.70 -3.68 1.94
C ILE A 41 -4.21 -4.70 0.92
N GLY A 42 -4.25 -4.31 -0.37
CA GLY A 42 -4.66 -5.20 -1.45
C GLY A 42 -3.77 -6.45 -1.57
N ILE A 43 -2.46 -6.29 -1.38
CA ILE A 43 -1.51 -7.42 -1.43
C ILE A 43 -1.75 -8.38 -0.27
N ALA A 44 -1.99 -7.89 0.95
CA ALA A 44 -2.30 -8.72 2.11
C ALA A 44 -3.62 -9.49 1.93
N LEU A 45 -4.66 -8.83 1.42
CA LEU A 45 -5.93 -9.46 1.07
C LEU A 45 -5.75 -10.50 -0.06
N GLY A 46 -4.96 -10.18 -1.08
CA GLY A 46 -4.61 -11.14 -2.13
C GLY A 46 -3.85 -12.35 -1.59
N ALA A 47 -2.96 -12.16 -0.64
CA ALA A 47 -2.26 -13.25 0.04
C ALA A 47 -3.23 -14.14 0.82
N LEU A 48 -4.27 -13.56 1.44
CA LEU A 48 -5.33 -14.31 2.11
C LEU A 48 -6.11 -15.21 1.15
N LEU A 49 -6.34 -14.75 -0.08
CA LEU A 49 -7.04 -15.53 -1.12
C LEU A 49 -6.19 -16.68 -1.69
N VAL A 50 -4.87 -16.53 -1.74
CA VAL A 50 -3.95 -17.56 -2.27
C VAL A 50 -3.37 -18.47 -1.19
N ALA A 51 -3.64 -18.21 0.08
CA ALA A 51 -3.17 -19.00 1.22
C ALA A 51 -3.69 -20.44 1.16
N ARG A 52 -2.79 -21.43 1.33
CA ARG A 52 -3.09 -22.85 1.17
C ARG A 52 -3.30 -23.59 2.50
N ASN A 53 -2.68 -23.12 3.54
CA ASN A 53 -2.76 -23.74 4.86
C ASN A 53 -3.28 -22.75 5.91
N LYS A 54 -3.63 -23.28 7.08
CA LYS A 54 -4.19 -22.47 8.17
C LYS A 54 -3.21 -21.41 8.69
N GLU A 55 -1.92 -21.72 8.69
CA GLU A 55 -0.88 -20.80 9.16
C GLU A 55 -0.73 -19.59 8.21
N GLU A 56 -0.62 -19.86 6.90
CA GLU A 56 -0.57 -18.80 5.88
C GLU A 56 -1.82 -17.93 5.92
N ARG A 57 -2.99 -18.55 6.11
CA ARG A 57 -4.27 -17.83 6.21
C ARG A 57 -4.34 -16.95 7.45
N SER A 58 -3.91 -17.45 8.61
CA SER A 58 -3.84 -16.69 9.86
C SER A 58 -2.88 -15.51 9.74
N LEU A 59 -1.69 -15.73 9.17
CA LEU A 59 -0.72 -14.67 8.92
C LEU A 59 -1.27 -13.60 7.98
N ALA A 60 -1.89 -14.01 6.86
CA ALA A 60 -2.48 -13.09 5.90
C ALA A 60 -3.62 -12.27 6.50
N LEU A 61 -4.47 -12.90 7.31
CA LEU A 61 -5.55 -12.21 8.02
C LEU A 61 -5.00 -11.17 9.00
N SER A 62 -4.01 -11.53 9.81
CA SER A 62 -3.36 -10.61 10.75
C SER A 62 -2.72 -9.43 10.02
N CYS A 63 -1.95 -9.68 8.94
CA CYS A 63 -1.36 -8.63 8.11
C CYS A 63 -2.42 -7.72 7.49
N SER A 64 -3.54 -8.28 7.01
CA SER A 64 -4.64 -7.50 6.41
C SER A 64 -5.31 -6.59 7.45
N LEU A 65 -5.60 -7.10 8.64
CA LEU A 65 -6.22 -6.32 9.71
C LEU A 65 -5.30 -5.18 10.17
N VAL A 66 -4.01 -5.46 10.38
CA VAL A 66 -3.03 -4.43 10.76
C VAL A 66 -2.89 -3.37 9.67
N ALA A 67 -2.88 -3.76 8.38
CA ALA A 67 -2.79 -2.82 7.29
C ALA A 67 -4.05 -1.95 7.14
N ILE A 68 -5.26 -2.53 7.25
CA ILE A 68 -6.54 -1.82 7.08
C ILE A 68 -6.79 -0.84 8.23
N PHE A 69 -6.63 -1.30 9.47
CA PHE A 69 -7.00 -0.53 10.65
C PHE A 69 -5.83 0.25 11.26
N GLY A 70 -4.63 -0.33 11.24
CA GLY A 70 -3.42 0.28 11.78
C GLY A 70 -2.65 1.13 10.76
N GLY A 71 -2.85 0.91 9.47
CA GLY A 71 -2.10 1.58 8.40
C GLY A 71 -0.63 1.21 8.35
N VAL A 72 -0.24 0.11 9.00
CA VAL A 72 1.14 -0.34 9.12
C VAL A 72 1.43 -1.37 8.03
N SER A 73 2.32 -1.02 7.10
CA SER A 73 2.68 -1.86 5.95
C SER A 73 3.78 -2.87 6.24
N GLU A 74 4.59 -2.61 7.27
CA GLU A 74 5.79 -3.39 7.61
C GLU A 74 5.52 -4.88 7.85
N PRO A 75 4.48 -5.29 8.60
CA PRO A 75 4.20 -6.72 8.79
C PRO A 75 3.99 -7.45 7.46
N THR A 76 3.28 -6.83 6.52
CA THR A 76 3.05 -7.39 5.18
C THR A 76 4.34 -7.44 4.38
N LEU A 77 5.17 -6.38 4.42
CA LEU A 77 6.44 -6.34 3.71
C LEU A 77 7.40 -7.43 4.21
N PHE A 78 7.59 -7.54 5.52
CA PHE A 78 8.51 -8.51 6.10
C PHE A 78 8.01 -9.94 5.96
N SER A 79 6.72 -10.19 6.16
CA SER A 79 6.15 -11.53 6.06
C SER A 79 6.11 -12.07 4.63
N TYR A 80 5.90 -11.19 3.63
CA TYR A 80 5.72 -11.64 2.26
C TYR A 80 6.88 -11.30 1.35
N LEU A 81 7.34 -10.04 1.28
CA LEU A 81 8.38 -9.67 0.31
C LEU A 81 9.73 -10.29 0.64
N LEU A 82 10.14 -10.27 1.91
CA LEU A 82 11.43 -10.86 2.31
C LEU A 82 11.40 -12.38 2.30
N ARG A 83 10.27 -12.98 2.65
CA ARG A 83 10.12 -14.43 2.69
C ARG A 83 9.93 -15.04 1.31
N ASN A 84 9.26 -14.34 0.40
CA ASN A 84 8.97 -14.82 -0.95
C ASN A 84 9.09 -13.71 -1.98
N LYS A 85 10.18 -13.71 -2.73
CA LYS A 85 10.49 -12.72 -3.79
C LYS A 85 9.39 -12.58 -4.86
N ARG A 86 8.45 -13.54 -4.96
CA ARG A 86 7.32 -13.47 -5.90
C ARG A 86 6.37 -12.31 -5.58
N TYR A 87 6.32 -11.85 -4.33
CA TYR A 87 5.53 -10.70 -3.93
C TYR A 87 6.14 -9.35 -4.38
N ALA A 88 7.40 -9.34 -4.82
CA ALA A 88 8.03 -8.12 -5.35
C ALA A 88 7.28 -7.56 -6.57
N ILE A 89 6.78 -8.42 -7.47
CA ILE A 89 6.07 -7.99 -8.68
C ILE A 89 4.72 -7.34 -8.33
N PRO A 90 3.81 -7.98 -7.55
CA PRO A 90 2.59 -7.32 -7.08
C PRO A 90 2.83 -5.99 -6.36
N MET A 91 3.88 -5.91 -5.53
CA MET A 91 4.24 -4.67 -4.82
C MET A 91 4.74 -3.57 -5.78
N ALA A 92 5.53 -3.94 -6.80
CA ALA A 92 5.95 -2.99 -7.82
C ALA A 92 4.77 -2.48 -8.65
N ILE A 93 3.87 -3.37 -9.07
CA ILE A 93 2.67 -3.02 -9.85
C ILE A 93 1.73 -2.14 -9.01
N GLY A 94 1.42 -2.54 -7.77
CA GLY A 94 0.55 -1.77 -6.89
C GLY A 94 1.11 -0.37 -6.62
N GLY A 95 2.40 -0.29 -6.29
CA GLY A 95 3.05 1.00 -6.06
C GLY A 95 3.17 1.88 -7.30
N ALA A 96 3.37 1.30 -8.50
CA ALA A 96 3.41 2.05 -9.76
C ALA A 96 2.03 2.58 -10.14
N LEU A 97 0.98 1.77 -9.98
CA LEU A 97 -0.41 2.20 -10.25
C LEU A 97 -0.84 3.27 -9.24
N GLY A 98 -0.61 3.06 -7.94
CA GLY A 98 -0.95 4.04 -6.91
C GLY A 98 -0.21 5.37 -7.10
N GLY A 99 1.11 5.31 -7.27
CA GLY A 99 1.92 6.50 -7.51
C GLY A 99 1.58 7.21 -8.84
N GLY A 100 1.26 6.44 -9.91
CA GLY A 100 0.82 6.97 -11.18
C GLY A 100 -0.52 7.69 -11.08
N LEU A 101 -1.52 7.09 -10.43
CA LEU A 101 -2.82 7.72 -10.17
C LEU A 101 -2.68 8.95 -9.29
N ALA A 102 -1.88 8.88 -8.23
CA ALA A 102 -1.58 10.01 -7.37
C ALA A 102 -0.99 11.20 -8.14
N GLY A 103 -0.07 10.91 -9.09
CA GLY A 103 0.55 11.93 -9.95
C GLY A 103 -0.44 12.56 -10.91
N LEU A 104 -1.25 11.75 -11.57
CA LEU A 104 -2.25 12.22 -12.55
C LEU A 104 -3.35 13.05 -11.89
N LEU A 105 -3.75 12.71 -10.67
CA LEU A 105 -4.84 13.38 -9.95
C LEU A 105 -4.38 14.52 -9.06
N GLY A 106 -3.07 14.78 -8.97
CA GLY A 106 -2.53 15.87 -8.16
C GLY A 106 -2.78 15.65 -6.66
N THR A 107 -2.41 14.49 -6.15
CA THR A 107 -2.66 14.12 -4.75
C THR A 107 -1.98 15.05 -3.77
N LYS A 108 -2.72 15.48 -2.75
CA LYS A 108 -2.27 16.30 -1.64
C LYS A 108 -2.71 15.68 -0.33
N ALA A 109 -1.78 15.41 0.57
CA ALA A 109 -2.12 15.05 1.94
C ALA A 109 -2.18 16.33 2.79
N THR A 110 -3.27 16.52 3.50
CA THR A 110 -3.49 17.69 4.36
C THR A 110 -3.04 17.46 5.80
N SER A 111 -2.75 16.22 6.15
CA SER A 111 -2.28 15.85 7.49
C SER A 111 -1.34 14.66 7.41
N PHE A 112 -0.40 14.60 8.36
CA PHE A 112 0.47 13.44 8.54
C PHE A 112 -0.29 12.36 9.31
N CYS A 113 -0.71 11.29 8.62
CA CYS A 113 -1.52 10.23 9.19
C CYS A 113 -1.17 8.86 8.61
N MET A 114 -1.44 7.79 9.34
CA MET A 114 -1.26 6.44 8.83
C MET A 114 -2.27 6.14 7.71
N ALA A 115 -1.87 5.32 6.74
CA ALA A 115 -2.71 4.97 5.59
C ALA A 115 -3.77 3.93 5.97
N THR A 116 -4.85 4.37 6.58
CA THR A 116 -5.98 3.55 7.02
C THR A 116 -7.25 3.88 6.25
N ILE A 117 -8.27 3.03 6.37
CA ILE A 117 -9.60 3.30 5.83
C ILE A 117 -10.22 4.59 6.42
N PHE A 118 -9.85 4.96 7.65
CA PHE A 118 -10.39 6.13 8.33
C PHE A 118 -9.72 7.45 7.90
N THR A 119 -8.53 7.37 7.30
CA THR A 119 -7.74 8.55 6.92
C THR A 119 -7.87 8.94 5.45
N VAL A 120 -8.69 8.21 4.69
CA VAL A 120 -9.01 8.55 3.29
C VAL A 120 -9.45 10.02 3.12
N PRO A 121 -10.28 10.61 4.02
CA PRO A 121 -10.68 12.02 3.89
C PRO A 121 -9.55 13.03 4.05
N LEU A 122 -8.41 12.63 4.63
CA LEU A 122 -7.26 13.51 4.88
C LEU A 122 -6.28 13.58 3.69
N VAL A 123 -6.54 12.78 2.66
CA VAL A 123 -5.73 12.76 1.43
C VAL A 123 -6.63 13.08 0.26
N GLU A 124 -6.46 14.28 -0.29
CA GLU A 124 -7.24 14.76 -1.42
C GLU A 124 -6.59 14.33 -2.74
N MET A 125 -7.38 13.72 -3.60
CA MET A 125 -7.02 13.36 -4.97
C MET A 125 -8.01 14.00 -5.94
N GLY A 126 -7.51 14.81 -6.87
CA GLY A 126 -8.38 15.53 -7.80
C GLY A 126 -9.35 16.52 -7.15
N GLY A 127 -9.05 16.99 -5.92
CA GLY A 127 -9.88 17.95 -5.20
C GLY A 127 -11.22 17.40 -4.68
N SER A 128 -11.41 16.07 -4.63
CA SER A 128 -12.66 15.45 -4.21
C SER A 128 -12.45 14.22 -3.34
N PHE A 129 -13.16 14.15 -2.22
CA PHE A 129 -13.23 12.95 -1.38
C PHE A 129 -13.71 11.70 -2.15
N VAL A 130 -14.69 11.87 -3.04
CA VAL A 130 -15.23 10.75 -3.82
C VAL A 130 -14.15 10.15 -4.73
N THR A 131 -13.36 11.00 -5.39
CA THR A 131 -12.22 10.55 -6.20
C THR A 131 -11.19 9.81 -5.37
N SER A 132 -10.86 10.33 -4.19
CA SER A 132 -9.93 9.67 -3.26
C SER A 132 -10.43 8.28 -2.83
N ALA A 133 -11.72 8.15 -2.53
CA ALA A 133 -12.33 6.87 -2.15
C ALA A 133 -12.32 5.86 -3.32
N ILE A 134 -12.60 6.31 -4.55
CA ILE A 134 -12.55 5.45 -5.75
C ILE A 134 -11.12 4.97 -5.99
N VAL A 135 -10.13 5.85 -5.91
CA VAL A 135 -8.71 5.50 -6.08
C VAL A 135 -8.26 4.53 -4.99
N PHE A 136 -8.65 4.77 -3.74
CA PHE A 136 -8.38 3.86 -2.63
C PHE A 136 -8.86 2.43 -2.92
N LEU A 137 -10.11 2.28 -3.36
CA LEU A 137 -10.67 0.98 -3.71
C LEU A 137 -9.98 0.36 -4.93
N ALA A 138 -9.66 1.17 -5.95
CA ALA A 138 -8.98 0.71 -7.14
C ALA A 138 -7.55 0.20 -6.83
N GLU A 139 -6.81 0.87 -5.94
CA GLU A 139 -5.48 0.46 -5.50
C GLU A 139 -5.51 -0.87 -4.72
N ILE A 140 -6.48 -1.02 -3.82
CA ILE A 140 -6.68 -2.29 -3.11
C ILE A 140 -6.98 -3.41 -4.10
N ALA A 141 -7.92 -3.18 -5.03
CA ALA A 141 -8.27 -4.16 -6.04
C ALA A 141 -7.07 -4.52 -6.94
N ALA A 142 -6.30 -3.54 -7.39
CA ALA A 142 -5.11 -3.75 -8.20
C ALA A 142 -4.05 -4.59 -7.47
N GLY A 143 -3.75 -4.26 -6.21
CA GLY A 143 -2.83 -5.04 -5.36
C GLY A 143 -3.29 -6.47 -5.16
N MET A 144 -4.58 -6.67 -4.90
CA MET A 144 -5.19 -7.98 -4.73
C MET A 144 -5.14 -8.82 -6.01
N ILE A 145 -5.56 -8.26 -7.14
CA ILE A 145 -5.55 -8.93 -8.47
C ILE A 145 -4.11 -9.28 -8.86
N ALA A 146 -3.18 -8.35 -8.72
CA ALA A 146 -1.77 -8.61 -9.02
C ALA A 146 -1.22 -9.77 -8.17
N THR A 147 -1.55 -9.83 -6.88
CA THR A 147 -1.11 -10.92 -6.00
C THR A 147 -1.71 -12.26 -6.44
N VAL A 148 -3.00 -12.31 -6.72
CA VAL A 148 -3.66 -13.54 -7.17
C VAL A 148 -3.07 -14.03 -8.52
N LEU A 149 -2.80 -13.13 -9.45
CA LEU A 149 -2.26 -13.49 -10.77
C LEU A 149 -0.81 -13.97 -10.70
N PHE A 150 0.05 -13.25 -9.98
CA PHE A 150 1.50 -13.54 -9.99
C PHE A 150 1.93 -14.56 -8.95
N VAL A 151 1.26 -14.60 -7.81
CA VAL A 151 1.56 -15.56 -6.74
C VAL A 151 0.68 -16.81 -6.87
N GLY A 152 -0.64 -16.65 -7.05
CA GLY A 152 -1.58 -17.75 -7.09
C GLY A 152 -1.39 -18.67 -8.30
N LYS A 153 -1.18 -18.15 -9.52
CA LYS A 153 -0.98 -18.98 -10.72
C LYS A 153 0.32 -19.79 -10.66
N LYS A 154 1.42 -19.20 -10.21
CA LYS A 154 2.70 -19.92 -10.11
C LYS A 154 2.75 -20.93 -8.96
N GLN A 155 1.92 -20.78 -7.95
CA GLN A 155 1.77 -21.79 -6.92
C GLN A 155 1.00 -23.03 -7.42
N LYS A 156 0.06 -22.87 -8.37
CA LYS A 156 -0.64 -24.00 -9.02
C LYS A 156 0.26 -24.79 -9.98
N ALA A 157 1.27 -24.15 -10.56
CA ALA A 157 2.20 -24.80 -11.49
C ALA A 157 3.36 -25.55 -10.78
N ALA A 158 3.47 -25.46 -9.46
CA ALA A 158 4.53 -26.10 -8.67
C ALA A 158 4.02 -27.34 -7.89
N VAL A 159 2.79 -27.81 -8.19
CA VAL A 159 2.15 -29.05 -7.73
C VAL A 159 1.90 -29.94 -8.92
#